data_a7cec0c60f49ecfd425d1f0d1e8282b1
#
_entry.id   a7cec0c60f49ecfd425d1f0d1e8282b1
#
_cell.length_a   1.000
_cell.length_b   1.000
_cell.length_c   1.000
_cell.angle_alpha   90.00
_cell.angle_beta   90.00
_cell.angle_gamma   90.00
#
_symmetry.space_group_name_H-M   'P 1'
#
loop_
_entity.id
_entity.type
_entity.pdbx_description
1 polymer ?
#
loop_
_entity_poly.entity_id
_entity_poly.type
_entity_poly.pdbx_seq_one_letter_code
_entity_poly.pdbx_strand_id
1 'polypeptide(L)'
;MMRGEKDGLSPMQRVLFCLGMMVTAVCSAHPFLGAELSVVMLLWARVYGKVPVGKYLRMFRLPLGFLALSGLVLLWEYSSVREGILSFSVGPGYLSMTRETVLRTILVTFRALGAVSALFALGMTTPVTELTGVLKRLHCPDLICSLMYLMYRYIFLMYQVHGNMKQAAEGRMGYMDYRTSLRTTAGIYGNLLAYSYRQAGANFDAMESRCFDGNVQFLPGKYRKDWRKTVILVILVLLEIGICIRWRGWPAV
;
A
#
# COMPACT_ATOMS: atom_id res chain seq x y z
N MET A 1 10.74 -26.27 -12.12
CA MET A 1 11.22 -25.17 -12.98
C MET A 1 12.04 -24.23 -12.09
N MET A 2 13.36 -24.38 -12.12
CA MET A 2 14.30 -23.60 -11.28
C MET A 2 14.27 -22.15 -11.74
N ARG A 3 13.69 -21.28 -10.91
CA ARG A 3 13.72 -19.83 -11.13
C ARG A 3 15.15 -19.37 -10.85
N GLY A 4 15.88 -19.02 -11.93
CA GLY A 4 17.25 -18.55 -11.86
C GLY A 4 17.45 -17.46 -10.82
N GLU A 5 18.67 -17.39 -10.30
CA GLU A 5 19.17 -16.40 -9.36
C GLU A 5 18.73 -15.00 -9.82
N LYS A 6 17.82 -14.37 -9.08
CA LYS A 6 17.35 -13.03 -9.43
C LYS A 6 18.47 -12.06 -9.07
N ASP A 7 19.17 -11.56 -10.08
CA ASP A 7 20.04 -10.40 -9.98
C ASP A 7 19.21 -9.17 -9.58
N GLY A 8 18.99 -9.02 -8.30
CA GLY A 8 18.14 -7.96 -7.76
C GLY A 8 18.45 -7.69 -6.30
N LEU A 9 18.03 -6.52 -5.84
CA LEU A 9 18.06 -6.14 -4.42
C LEU A 9 17.36 -7.18 -3.55
N SER A 10 17.92 -7.46 -2.37
CA SER A 10 17.26 -8.35 -1.42
C SER A 10 15.92 -7.75 -0.97
N PRO A 11 14.89 -8.57 -0.70
CA PRO A 11 13.57 -8.09 -0.28
C PRO A 11 13.64 -7.17 0.94
N MET A 12 14.53 -7.49 1.89
CA MET A 12 14.75 -6.67 3.07
C MET A 12 15.25 -5.26 2.75
N GLN A 13 16.15 -5.13 1.77
CA GLN A 13 16.67 -3.82 1.34
C GLN A 13 15.57 -2.98 0.70
N ARG A 14 14.71 -3.59 -0.15
CA ARG A 14 13.58 -2.90 -0.78
C ARG A 14 12.57 -2.40 0.25
N VAL A 15 12.21 -3.26 1.21
CA VAL A 15 11.26 -2.91 2.26
C VAL A 15 11.80 -1.78 3.13
N LEU A 16 13.05 -1.89 3.62
CA LEU A 16 13.67 -0.86 4.45
C LEU A 16 13.81 0.47 3.71
N PHE A 17 14.19 0.44 2.44
CA PHE A 17 14.27 1.63 1.60
C PHE A 17 12.91 2.32 1.45
N CYS A 18 11.88 1.58 1.03
CA CYS A 18 10.55 2.14 0.83
C CYS A 18 9.93 2.65 2.14
N LEU A 19 10.12 1.94 3.26
CA LEU A 19 9.68 2.40 4.57
C LEU A 19 10.45 3.65 5.03
N GLY A 20 11.76 3.69 4.83
CA GLY A 20 12.58 4.87 5.12
C GLY A 20 12.08 6.09 4.35
N MET A 21 11.86 5.95 3.04
CA MET A 21 11.34 7.03 2.19
C MET A 21 9.90 7.43 2.57
N MET A 22 9.06 6.49 3.01
CA MET A 22 7.72 6.80 3.51
C MET A 22 7.80 7.64 4.79
N VAL A 23 8.66 7.28 5.73
CA VAL A 23 8.84 8.03 6.98
C VAL A 23 9.38 9.43 6.70
N THR A 24 10.37 9.57 5.80
CA THR A 24 10.90 10.90 5.40
C THR A 24 9.84 11.76 4.74
N ALA A 25 8.96 11.16 3.89
CA ALA A 25 7.83 11.87 3.29
C ALA A 25 6.88 12.44 4.34
N VAL A 26 6.52 11.63 5.34
CA VAL A 26 5.61 12.05 6.42
C VAL A 26 6.25 13.10 7.33
N CYS A 27 7.55 12.99 7.60
CA CYS A 27 8.28 13.94 8.45
C CYS A 27 8.68 15.23 7.72
N SER A 28 8.51 15.32 6.39
CA SER A 28 8.91 16.48 5.60
C SER A 28 8.17 17.75 6.02
N ALA A 29 8.89 18.86 6.19
CA ALA A 29 8.31 20.16 6.54
C ALA A 29 7.97 21.03 5.32
N HIS A 30 8.45 20.67 4.13
CA HIS A 30 8.27 21.42 2.89
C HIS A 30 7.51 20.64 1.82
N PRO A 31 6.61 21.28 1.06
CA PRO A 31 5.83 20.63 0.01
C PRO A 31 6.72 20.09 -1.13
N PHE A 32 7.82 20.78 -1.46
CA PHE A 32 8.74 20.34 -2.51
C PHE A 32 9.36 18.96 -2.24
N LEU A 33 9.66 18.64 -0.97
CA LEU A 33 10.19 17.33 -0.59
C LEU A 33 9.22 16.19 -0.90
N GLY A 34 7.93 16.39 -0.65
CA GLY A 34 6.91 15.38 -0.97
C GLY A 34 6.78 15.15 -2.49
N ALA A 35 6.88 16.21 -3.28
CA ALA A 35 6.87 16.12 -4.75
C ALA A 35 8.14 15.41 -5.27
N GLU A 36 9.31 15.80 -4.79
CA GLU A 36 10.60 15.17 -5.14
C GLU A 36 10.58 13.68 -4.82
N LEU A 37 10.18 13.30 -3.60
CA LEU A 37 10.05 11.92 -3.18
C LEU A 37 9.11 11.12 -4.08
N SER A 38 8.00 11.70 -4.53
CA SER A 38 7.07 11.02 -5.44
C SER A 38 7.72 10.70 -6.79
N VAL A 39 8.54 11.61 -7.32
CA VAL A 39 9.29 11.41 -8.58
C VAL A 39 10.41 10.37 -8.39
N VAL A 40 11.16 10.44 -7.29
CA VAL A 40 12.22 9.49 -6.96
C VAL A 40 11.65 8.07 -6.85
N MET A 41 10.50 7.91 -6.18
CA MET A 41 9.85 6.61 -6.03
C MET A 41 9.27 6.07 -7.34
N LEU A 42 8.77 6.92 -8.22
CA LEU A 42 8.36 6.54 -9.57
C LEU A 42 9.56 6.03 -10.38
N LEU A 43 10.67 6.75 -10.37
CA LEU A 43 11.91 6.34 -11.04
C LEU A 43 12.44 5.01 -10.47
N TRP A 44 12.42 4.87 -9.15
CA TRP A 44 12.76 3.63 -8.46
C TRP A 44 11.89 2.46 -8.92
N ALA A 45 10.56 2.62 -8.92
CA ALA A 45 9.62 1.57 -9.35
C ALA A 45 9.83 1.19 -10.83
N ARG A 46 10.24 2.14 -11.68
CA ARG A 46 10.57 1.88 -13.07
C ARG A 46 11.87 1.11 -13.24
N VAL A 47 12.94 1.54 -12.57
CA VAL A 47 14.29 0.96 -12.74
C VAL A 47 14.38 -0.43 -12.13
N TYR A 48 13.90 -0.59 -10.89
CA TYR A 48 14.03 -1.84 -10.15
C TYR A 48 12.80 -2.75 -10.24
N GLY A 49 11.59 -2.17 -10.28
CA GLY A 49 10.35 -2.92 -10.39
C GLY A 49 9.98 -3.29 -11.83
N LYS A 50 10.64 -2.67 -12.83
CA LYS A 50 10.27 -2.81 -14.26
C LYS A 50 8.77 -2.51 -14.50
N VAL A 51 8.18 -1.65 -13.66
CA VAL A 51 6.76 -1.31 -13.74
C VAL A 51 6.59 -0.24 -14.82
N PRO A 52 5.67 -0.43 -15.78
CA PRO A 52 5.39 0.60 -16.78
C PRO A 52 4.74 1.82 -16.11
N VAL A 53 5.24 3.01 -16.44
CA VAL A 53 4.78 4.29 -15.85
C VAL A 53 3.27 4.47 -15.97
N GLY A 54 2.68 4.04 -17.10
CA GLY A 54 1.24 4.11 -17.31
C GLY A 54 0.43 3.29 -16.31
N LYS A 55 0.92 2.13 -15.86
CA LYS A 55 0.28 1.31 -14.83
C LYS A 55 0.40 1.99 -13.45
N TYR A 56 1.55 2.55 -13.15
CA TYR A 56 1.81 3.29 -11.92
C TYR A 56 0.88 4.51 -11.82
N LEU A 57 0.84 5.35 -12.84
CA LEU A 57 -0.05 6.54 -12.91
C LEU A 57 -1.54 6.17 -12.85
N ARG A 58 -1.93 5.05 -13.47
CA ARG A 58 -3.33 4.58 -13.40
C ARG A 58 -3.75 4.23 -11.96
N MET A 59 -2.84 3.66 -11.17
CA MET A 59 -3.11 3.37 -9.76
C MET A 59 -3.19 4.64 -8.91
N PHE A 60 -2.50 5.70 -9.31
CA PHE A 60 -2.55 7.00 -8.63
C PHE A 60 -3.88 7.74 -8.80
N ARG A 61 -4.71 7.37 -9.78
CA ARG A 61 -6.01 8.04 -10.00
C ARG A 61 -6.90 8.05 -8.76
N LEU A 62 -6.96 6.92 -8.06
CA LEU A 62 -7.82 6.77 -6.88
C LEU A 62 -7.32 7.61 -5.69
N PRO A 63 -6.04 7.53 -5.28
CA PRO A 63 -5.50 8.41 -4.26
C PRO A 63 -5.52 9.89 -4.63
N LEU A 64 -5.26 10.25 -5.89
CA LEU A 64 -5.33 11.64 -6.35
C LEU A 64 -6.75 12.21 -6.21
N GLY A 65 -7.78 11.44 -6.58
CA GLY A 65 -9.17 11.85 -6.38
C GLY A 65 -9.50 12.08 -4.91
N PHE A 66 -9.05 11.18 -4.03
CA PHE A 66 -9.23 11.32 -2.59
C PHE A 66 -8.45 12.53 -2.02
N LEU A 67 -7.20 12.73 -2.45
CA LEU A 67 -6.38 13.86 -2.02
C LEU A 67 -6.95 15.20 -2.50
N ALA A 68 -7.49 15.25 -3.73
CA ALA A 68 -8.17 16.44 -4.24
C ALA A 68 -9.42 16.77 -3.40
N LEU A 69 -10.24 15.77 -3.09
CA LEU A 69 -11.41 15.96 -2.24
C LEU A 69 -11.04 16.36 -0.82
N SER A 70 -10.05 15.69 -0.22
CA SER A 70 -9.53 16.03 1.10
C SER A 70 -8.91 17.43 1.13
N GLY A 71 -8.18 17.80 0.09
CA GLY A 71 -7.62 19.15 -0.06
C GLY A 71 -8.71 20.22 -0.13
N LEU A 72 -9.78 19.97 -0.86
CA LEU A 72 -10.95 20.85 -0.90
C LEU A 72 -11.56 21.09 0.49
N VAL A 73 -11.70 20.03 1.28
CA VAL A 73 -12.22 20.14 2.66
C VAL A 73 -11.25 20.89 3.56
N LEU A 74 -9.95 20.64 3.45
CA LEU A 74 -8.93 21.30 4.25
C LEU A 74 -8.75 22.79 3.93
N LEU A 75 -9.15 23.24 2.75
CA LEU A 75 -9.13 24.67 2.36
C LEU A 75 -10.14 25.48 3.16
N TRP A 76 -11.22 24.86 3.65
CA TRP A 76 -12.27 25.52 4.40
C TRP A 76 -12.08 25.28 5.89
N GLU A 77 -11.69 26.33 6.61
CA GLU A 77 -11.56 26.31 8.06
C GLU A 77 -12.75 27.06 8.68
N TYR A 78 -13.36 26.41 9.68
CA TYR A 78 -14.44 27.04 10.44
C TYR A 78 -13.82 27.94 11.51
N SER A 79 -13.98 29.26 11.37
CA SER A 79 -13.48 30.24 12.32
C SER A 79 -14.63 31.11 12.84
N SER A 80 -14.52 31.52 14.11
CA SER A 80 -15.45 32.47 14.71
C SER A 80 -15.14 33.94 14.33
N VAL A 81 -13.99 34.18 13.70
CA VAL A 81 -13.52 35.53 13.29
C VAL A 81 -13.50 35.60 11.77
N ARG A 82 -13.91 36.71 11.22
CA ARG A 82 -13.91 36.97 9.77
C ARG A 82 -12.49 37.33 9.31
N GLU A 83 -11.63 36.33 9.19
CA GLU A 83 -10.27 36.49 8.70
C GLU A 83 -10.06 35.58 7.47
N GLY A 84 -9.77 36.16 6.29
CA GLY A 84 -9.41 35.36 5.11
C GLY A 84 -9.70 36.04 3.79
N ILE A 85 -9.16 35.45 2.70
CA ILE A 85 -9.31 35.92 1.31
C ILE A 85 -10.75 35.73 0.82
N LEU A 86 -11.42 34.68 1.30
CA LEU A 86 -12.82 34.35 1.03
C LEU A 86 -13.47 33.89 2.32
N SER A 87 -14.58 34.51 2.70
CA SER A 87 -15.36 34.16 3.90
C SER A 87 -16.83 34.00 3.54
N PHE A 88 -17.39 32.81 3.79
CA PHE A 88 -18.83 32.54 3.67
C PHE A 88 -19.44 32.41 5.08
N SER A 89 -20.51 33.13 5.33
CA SER A 89 -21.28 33.01 6.59
C SER A 89 -22.11 31.72 6.52
N VAL A 90 -21.84 30.78 7.44
CA VAL A 90 -22.62 29.55 7.59
C VAL A 90 -23.05 29.43 9.05
N GLY A 91 -24.27 29.88 9.35
CA GLY A 91 -24.81 29.87 10.72
C GLY A 91 -24.07 30.83 11.67
N PRO A 92 -23.73 30.42 12.90
CA PRO A 92 -23.09 31.27 13.90
C PRO A 92 -21.58 31.48 13.66
N GLY A 93 -20.98 30.95 12.57
CA GLY A 93 -19.57 31.11 12.25
C GLY A 93 -19.30 31.38 10.76
N TYR A 94 -18.02 31.57 10.44
CA TYR A 94 -17.56 31.86 9.10
C TYR A 94 -16.67 30.71 8.61
N LEU A 95 -16.96 30.19 7.40
CA LEU A 95 -16.03 29.36 6.65
C LEU A 95 -15.05 30.31 5.96
N SER A 96 -13.80 30.31 6.43
CA SER A 96 -12.77 31.22 5.94
C SER A 96 -11.64 30.45 5.27
N MET A 97 -11.17 30.98 4.14
CA MET A 97 -10.01 30.51 3.44
C MET A 97 -8.85 31.48 3.71
N THR A 98 -7.91 31.05 4.56
CA THR A 98 -6.76 31.84 4.96
C THR A 98 -5.53 31.41 4.17
N ARG A 99 -4.53 32.31 4.01
CA ARG A 99 -3.25 31.96 3.36
C ARG A 99 -2.56 30.79 4.05
N GLU A 100 -2.65 30.71 5.35
CA GLU A 100 -2.09 29.63 6.15
C GLU A 100 -2.76 28.27 5.86
N THR A 101 -4.10 28.26 5.75
CA THR A 101 -4.87 27.05 5.38
C THR A 101 -4.49 26.54 4.00
N VAL A 102 -4.29 27.43 3.03
CA VAL A 102 -3.86 27.05 1.69
C VAL A 102 -2.46 26.42 1.71
N LEU A 103 -1.51 27.06 2.38
CA LEU A 103 -0.14 26.55 2.49
C LEU A 103 -0.11 25.20 3.22
N ARG A 104 -0.87 25.06 4.30
CA ARG A 104 -1.02 23.82 5.07
C ARG A 104 -1.63 22.71 4.22
N THR A 105 -2.66 23.01 3.44
CA THR A 105 -3.31 22.05 2.52
C THR A 105 -2.34 21.56 1.46
N ILE A 106 -1.58 22.47 0.85
CA ILE A 106 -0.54 22.12 -0.13
C ILE A 106 0.50 21.21 0.51
N LEU A 107 1.01 21.57 1.68
CA LEU A 107 1.98 20.78 2.42
C LEU A 107 1.48 19.35 2.69
N VAL A 108 0.27 19.22 3.25
CA VAL A 108 -0.33 17.91 3.60
C VAL A 108 -0.55 17.07 2.34
N THR A 109 -1.03 17.69 1.25
CA THR A 109 -1.27 17.00 -0.02
C THR A 109 0.01 16.44 -0.61
N PHE A 110 1.08 17.21 -0.65
CA PHE A 110 2.37 16.74 -1.17
C PHE A 110 3.04 15.69 -0.27
N ARG A 111 2.91 15.80 1.06
CA ARG A 111 3.32 14.76 2.00
C ARG A 111 2.60 13.44 1.73
N ALA A 112 1.30 13.50 1.60
CA ALA A 112 0.48 12.33 1.33
C ALA A 112 0.83 11.70 -0.03
N LEU A 113 1.06 12.52 -1.07
CA LEU A 113 1.54 12.06 -2.38
C LEU A 113 2.86 11.30 -2.26
N GLY A 114 3.84 11.86 -1.55
CA GLY A 114 5.14 11.22 -1.31
C GLY A 114 5.00 9.88 -0.57
N ALA A 115 4.22 9.85 0.51
CA ALA A 115 4.00 8.62 1.30
C ALA A 115 3.27 7.54 0.49
N VAL A 116 2.22 7.90 -0.24
CA VAL A 116 1.46 6.98 -1.10
C VAL A 116 2.33 6.45 -2.25
N SER A 117 3.20 7.29 -2.83
CA SER A 117 4.13 6.86 -3.88
C SER A 117 5.12 5.80 -3.37
N ALA A 118 5.65 5.98 -2.16
CA ALA A 118 6.53 5.01 -1.53
C ALA A 118 5.83 3.68 -1.24
N LEU A 119 4.58 3.74 -0.76
CA LEU A 119 3.77 2.55 -0.50
C LEU A 119 3.46 1.78 -1.79
N PHE A 120 3.09 2.47 -2.87
CA PHE A 120 2.85 1.83 -4.17
C PHE A 120 4.13 1.24 -4.78
N ALA A 121 5.25 1.93 -4.66
CA ALA A 121 6.54 1.40 -5.07
C ALA A 121 6.87 0.10 -4.33
N LEU A 122 6.62 0.03 -3.01
CA LEU A 122 6.78 -1.18 -2.22
C LEU A 122 5.85 -2.31 -2.70
N GLY A 123 4.56 -2.04 -2.82
CA GLY A 123 3.56 -3.04 -3.21
C GLY A 123 3.77 -3.61 -4.62
N MET A 124 4.30 -2.80 -5.55
CA MET A 124 4.59 -3.26 -6.92
C MET A 124 5.93 -3.97 -7.07
N THR A 125 6.90 -3.65 -6.23
CA THR A 125 8.26 -4.22 -6.32
C THR A 125 8.45 -5.46 -5.46
N THR A 126 7.65 -5.61 -4.39
CA THR A 126 7.85 -6.69 -3.41
C THR A 126 6.57 -7.52 -3.27
N PRO A 127 6.55 -8.78 -3.73
CA PRO A 127 5.42 -9.67 -3.53
C PRO A 127 5.24 -10.03 -2.05
N VAL A 128 4.01 -10.33 -1.64
CA VAL A 128 3.65 -10.62 -0.24
C VAL A 128 4.47 -11.78 0.34
N THR A 129 4.80 -12.78 -0.48
CA THR A 129 5.64 -13.91 -0.07
C THR A 129 7.07 -13.52 0.31
N GLU A 130 7.62 -12.47 -0.32
CA GLU A 130 8.92 -11.92 0.06
C GLU A 130 8.81 -11.05 1.32
N LEU A 131 7.69 -10.34 1.45
CA LEU A 131 7.39 -9.52 2.63
C LEU A 131 7.28 -10.37 3.90
N THR A 132 6.61 -11.54 3.84
CA THR A 132 6.55 -12.48 4.97
C THR A 132 7.95 -12.95 5.39
N GLY A 133 8.85 -13.20 4.44
CA GLY A 133 10.24 -13.54 4.72
C GLY A 133 11.03 -12.42 5.41
N VAL A 134 10.70 -11.15 5.11
CA VAL A 134 11.28 -9.97 5.78
C VAL A 134 10.74 -9.85 7.21
N LEU A 135 9.42 -10.02 7.41
CA LEU A 135 8.80 -9.99 8.73
C LEU A 135 9.40 -11.06 9.67
N LYS A 136 9.63 -12.27 9.16
CA LYS A 136 10.30 -13.32 9.95
C LYS A 136 11.69 -12.91 10.40
N ARG A 137 12.45 -12.21 9.56
CA ARG A 137 13.78 -11.66 9.94
C ARG A 137 13.70 -10.51 10.93
N LEU A 138 12.58 -9.80 10.98
CA LEU A 138 12.32 -8.73 11.97
C LEU A 138 11.75 -9.27 13.30
N HIS A 139 11.95 -10.58 13.57
CA HIS A 139 11.49 -11.27 14.80
C HIS A 139 9.96 -11.30 14.97
N CYS A 140 9.19 -11.24 13.87
CA CYS A 140 7.77 -11.50 13.94
C CYS A 140 7.52 -12.97 14.32
N PRO A 141 6.56 -13.28 15.21
CA PRO A 141 6.24 -14.66 15.61
C PRO A 141 5.99 -15.56 14.40
N ASP A 142 6.54 -16.77 14.43
CA ASP A 142 6.46 -17.73 13.34
C ASP A 142 5.00 -18.09 12.97
N LEU A 143 4.12 -18.10 13.95
CA LEU A 143 2.69 -18.32 13.76
C LEU A 143 2.08 -17.27 12.81
N ILE A 144 2.38 -15.98 13.03
CA ILE A 144 1.85 -14.88 12.21
C ILE A 144 2.40 -14.99 10.79
N CYS A 145 3.69 -15.25 10.62
CA CYS A 145 4.30 -15.42 9.30
C CYS A 145 3.69 -16.60 8.53
N SER A 146 3.43 -17.71 9.23
CA SER A 146 2.80 -18.90 8.66
C SER A 146 1.36 -18.62 8.23
N LEU A 147 0.57 -17.94 9.08
CA LEU A 147 -0.80 -17.52 8.75
C LEU A 147 -0.84 -16.57 7.56
N MET A 148 0.05 -15.57 7.50
CA MET A 148 0.13 -14.65 6.36
C MET A 148 0.40 -15.37 5.03
N TYR A 149 1.30 -16.35 5.04
CA TYR A 149 1.59 -17.15 3.86
C TYR A 149 0.38 -17.99 3.43
N LEU A 150 -0.26 -18.69 4.37
CA LEU A 150 -1.45 -19.48 4.09
C LEU A 150 -2.59 -18.59 3.59
N MET A 151 -2.85 -17.46 4.22
CA MET A 151 -3.85 -16.50 3.75
C MET A 151 -3.58 -16.05 2.31
N TYR A 152 -2.34 -15.67 2.00
CA TYR A 152 -1.97 -15.25 0.65
C TYR A 152 -2.23 -16.36 -0.39
N ARG A 153 -1.91 -17.61 -0.07
CA ARG A 153 -2.18 -18.75 -0.94
C ARG A 153 -3.68 -18.97 -1.14
N TYR A 154 -4.46 -18.88 -0.06
CA TYR A 154 -5.89 -19.14 -0.11
C TYR A 154 -6.71 -18.01 -0.75
N ILE A 155 -6.23 -16.78 -0.76
CA ILE A 155 -6.86 -15.68 -1.49
C ILE A 155 -7.04 -16.04 -2.97
N PHE A 156 -6.01 -16.58 -3.62
CA PHE A 156 -6.10 -16.97 -5.03
C PHE A 156 -7.04 -18.16 -5.25
N LEU A 157 -7.03 -19.13 -4.34
CA LEU A 157 -7.94 -20.27 -4.42
C LEU A 157 -9.39 -19.81 -4.27
N MET A 158 -9.68 -18.98 -3.28
CA MET A 158 -11.03 -18.45 -3.05
C MET A 158 -11.49 -17.57 -4.22
N TYR A 159 -10.58 -16.80 -4.82
CA TYR A 159 -10.90 -16.00 -6.00
C TYR A 159 -11.33 -16.86 -7.20
N GLN A 160 -10.66 -17.99 -7.42
CA GLN A 160 -11.06 -18.94 -8.46
C GLN A 160 -12.43 -19.57 -8.17
N VAL A 161 -12.65 -20.03 -6.93
CA VAL A 161 -13.93 -20.62 -6.51
C VAL A 161 -15.07 -19.59 -6.63
N HIS A 162 -14.85 -18.35 -6.19
CA HIS A 162 -15.78 -17.25 -6.37
C HIS A 162 -16.10 -17.02 -7.86
N GLY A 163 -15.08 -17.01 -8.73
CA GLY A 163 -15.27 -16.87 -10.17
C GLY A 163 -16.18 -17.97 -10.76
N ASN A 164 -15.93 -19.22 -10.38
CA ASN A 164 -16.73 -20.36 -10.83
C ASN A 164 -18.19 -20.26 -10.35
N MET A 165 -18.41 -19.89 -9.08
CA MET A 165 -19.75 -19.70 -8.52
C MET A 165 -20.48 -18.55 -9.21
N LYS A 166 -19.78 -17.46 -9.51
CA LYS A 166 -20.33 -16.31 -10.22
C LYS A 166 -20.75 -16.69 -11.63
N GLN A 167 -19.90 -17.37 -12.40
CA GLN A 167 -20.24 -17.84 -13.76
C GLN A 167 -21.43 -18.79 -13.76
N ALA A 168 -21.51 -19.71 -12.79
CA ALA A 168 -22.65 -20.59 -12.65
C ALA A 168 -23.96 -19.84 -12.34
N ALA A 169 -23.89 -18.78 -11.54
CA ALA A 169 -25.02 -17.92 -11.23
C ALA A 169 -25.44 -17.06 -12.43
N GLU A 170 -24.50 -16.54 -13.20
CA GLU A 170 -24.75 -15.82 -14.46
C GLU A 170 -25.47 -16.70 -15.48
N GLY A 171 -25.05 -17.96 -15.65
CA GLY A 171 -25.72 -18.92 -16.52
C GLY A 171 -27.14 -19.29 -16.08
N ARG A 172 -27.49 -19.06 -14.81
CA ARG A 172 -28.85 -19.25 -14.26
C ARG A 172 -29.65 -17.94 -14.16
N MET A 173 -29.23 -16.90 -14.85
CA MET A 173 -29.87 -15.57 -14.83
C MET A 173 -29.95 -14.94 -13.41
N GLY A 174 -28.99 -15.25 -12.54
CA GLY A 174 -28.96 -14.75 -11.16
C GLY A 174 -28.72 -13.25 -11.01
N TYR A 175 -28.50 -12.52 -12.11
CA TYR A 175 -28.21 -11.08 -12.14
C TYR A 175 -29.21 -10.29 -13.01
N MET A 176 -30.41 -10.82 -13.25
CA MET A 176 -31.43 -10.15 -14.07
C MET A 176 -31.95 -8.86 -13.43
N ASP A 177 -32.27 -8.91 -12.13
CA ASP A 177 -32.81 -7.78 -11.38
C ASP A 177 -31.89 -7.39 -10.23
N TYR A 178 -31.99 -6.15 -9.75
CA TYR A 178 -31.22 -5.65 -8.62
C TYR A 178 -31.39 -6.51 -7.36
N ARG A 179 -32.64 -6.88 -7.00
CA ARG A 179 -32.95 -7.74 -5.85
C ARG A 179 -32.39 -9.14 -6.01
N THR A 180 -32.55 -9.73 -7.19
CA THR A 180 -32.00 -11.05 -7.52
C THR A 180 -30.48 -11.04 -7.48
N SER A 181 -29.85 -10.01 -8.04
CA SER A 181 -28.41 -9.81 -8.01
C SER A 181 -27.86 -9.73 -6.58
N LEU A 182 -28.52 -8.96 -5.70
CA LEU A 182 -28.14 -8.85 -4.31
C LEU A 182 -28.23 -10.19 -3.56
N ARG A 183 -29.35 -10.91 -3.75
CA ARG A 183 -29.60 -12.23 -3.16
C ARG A 183 -28.61 -13.28 -3.66
N THR A 184 -28.34 -13.29 -4.95
CA THR A 184 -27.36 -14.19 -5.58
C THR A 184 -25.95 -13.92 -5.04
N THR A 185 -25.56 -12.65 -4.98
CA THR A 185 -24.26 -12.26 -4.45
C THR A 185 -24.10 -12.64 -2.98
N ALA A 186 -25.12 -12.39 -2.16
CA ALA A 186 -25.13 -12.82 -0.75
C ALA A 186 -25.03 -14.35 -0.61
N GLY A 187 -25.77 -15.12 -1.45
CA GLY A 187 -25.68 -16.56 -1.50
C GLY A 187 -24.29 -17.09 -1.89
N ILE A 188 -23.65 -16.45 -2.88
CA ILE A 188 -22.26 -16.80 -3.28
C ILE A 188 -21.30 -16.60 -2.11
N TYR A 189 -21.35 -15.46 -1.41
CA TYR A 189 -20.46 -15.22 -0.27
C TYR A 189 -20.75 -16.17 0.92
N GLY A 190 -22.01 -16.50 1.19
CA GLY A 190 -22.38 -17.51 2.19
C GLY A 190 -21.81 -18.90 1.86
N ASN A 191 -21.94 -19.33 0.61
CA ASN A 191 -21.38 -20.60 0.14
C ASN A 191 -19.85 -20.59 0.13
N LEU A 192 -19.23 -19.45 -0.24
CA LEU A 192 -17.79 -19.28 -0.22
C LEU A 192 -17.23 -19.40 1.21
N LEU A 193 -17.93 -18.82 2.19
CA LEU A 193 -17.56 -18.94 3.59
C LEU A 193 -17.64 -20.40 4.06
N ALA A 194 -18.74 -21.10 3.76
CA ALA A 194 -18.90 -22.53 4.10
C ALA A 194 -17.86 -23.41 3.41
N TYR A 195 -17.50 -23.08 2.16
CA TYR A 195 -16.43 -23.76 1.43
C TYR A 195 -15.06 -23.49 2.07
N SER A 196 -14.75 -22.23 2.41
CA SER A 196 -13.48 -21.88 3.03
C SER A 196 -13.26 -22.58 4.37
N TYR A 197 -14.30 -22.69 5.17
CA TYR A 197 -14.24 -23.43 6.45
C TYR A 197 -13.94 -24.92 6.26
N ARG A 198 -14.65 -25.58 5.34
CA ARG A 198 -14.38 -26.99 5.00
C ARG A 198 -12.98 -27.20 4.44
N GLN A 199 -12.55 -26.27 3.57
CA GLN A 199 -11.22 -26.33 2.97
C GLN A 199 -10.12 -26.13 4.02
N ALA A 200 -10.35 -25.29 5.03
CA ALA A 200 -9.39 -25.09 6.12
C ALA A 200 -9.20 -26.39 6.94
N GLY A 201 -10.28 -27.10 7.28
CA GLY A 201 -10.20 -28.39 7.95
C GLY A 201 -9.43 -29.43 7.12
N ALA A 202 -9.83 -29.62 5.85
CA ALA A 202 -9.15 -30.58 4.97
C ALA A 202 -7.66 -30.27 4.77
N ASN A 203 -7.30 -28.99 4.73
CA ASN A 203 -5.88 -28.60 4.62
C ASN A 203 -5.11 -28.84 5.92
N PHE A 204 -5.77 -28.65 7.08
CA PHE A 204 -5.16 -28.95 8.38
C PHE A 204 -4.87 -30.45 8.50
N ASP A 205 -5.86 -31.30 8.21
CA ASP A 205 -5.72 -32.77 8.22
C ASP A 205 -4.60 -33.23 7.27
N ALA A 206 -4.51 -32.59 6.08
CA ALA A 206 -3.46 -32.86 5.12
C ALA A 206 -2.07 -32.40 5.58
N MET A 207 -1.97 -31.36 6.40
CA MET A 207 -0.72 -30.93 7.02
C MET A 207 -0.32 -31.85 8.16
N GLU A 208 -1.26 -32.25 9.00
CA GLU A 208 -1.06 -33.19 10.12
C GLU A 208 -0.55 -34.55 9.61
N SER A 209 -1.15 -35.08 8.54
CA SER A 209 -0.68 -36.31 7.89
C SER A 209 0.74 -36.25 7.31
N ARG A 210 1.30 -35.05 7.17
CA ARG A 210 2.68 -34.77 6.75
C ARG A 210 3.60 -34.38 7.90
N CYS A 211 3.24 -34.72 9.11
CA CYS A 211 3.98 -34.41 10.35
C CYS A 211 4.21 -32.89 10.54
N PHE A 212 3.16 -32.11 10.37
CA PHE A 212 3.22 -30.67 10.61
C PHE A 212 3.44 -30.39 12.10
N ASP A 213 4.55 -29.73 12.41
CA ASP A 213 5.02 -29.38 13.76
C ASP A 213 4.58 -27.98 14.24
N GLY A 214 3.65 -27.33 13.55
CA GLY A 214 3.22 -25.96 13.83
C GLY A 214 4.02 -24.88 13.10
N ASN A 215 5.06 -25.23 12.37
CA ASN A 215 5.94 -24.31 11.67
C ASN A 215 5.94 -24.55 10.16
N VAL A 216 5.52 -23.57 9.37
CA VAL A 216 5.64 -23.64 7.91
C VAL A 216 7.04 -23.16 7.52
N GLN A 217 7.84 -24.06 7.02
CA GLN A 217 9.16 -23.71 6.51
C GLN A 217 9.05 -23.08 5.12
N PHE A 218 9.47 -21.81 5.01
CA PHE A 218 9.54 -21.11 3.74
C PHE A 218 10.90 -21.38 3.10
N LEU A 219 10.91 -21.69 1.82
CA LEU A 219 12.14 -21.67 1.03
C LEU A 219 12.45 -20.20 0.65
N PRO A 220 13.39 -19.55 1.33
CA PRO A 220 13.78 -18.21 0.95
C PRO A 220 14.40 -18.24 -0.44
N GLY A 221 13.94 -17.37 -1.33
CA GLY A 221 14.60 -17.17 -2.60
C GLY A 221 16.08 -16.81 -2.36
N LYS A 222 17.00 -17.47 -3.06
CA LYS A 222 18.42 -17.12 -3.01
C LYS A 222 18.61 -15.77 -3.71
N TYR A 223 18.88 -14.71 -2.95
CA TYR A 223 19.25 -13.40 -3.47
C TYR A 223 20.74 -13.16 -3.27
N ARG A 224 21.40 -12.74 -4.31
CA ARG A 224 22.80 -12.30 -4.22
C ARG A 224 22.82 -10.93 -3.56
N LYS A 225 23.52 -10.81 -2.43
CA LYS A 225 23.64 -9.57 -1.68
C LYS A 225 24.67 -8.66 -2.37
N ASP A 226 24.21 -7.77 -3.23
CA ASP A 226 25.06 -6.75 -3.85
C ASP A 226 25.30 -5.59 -2.89
N TRP A 227 26.46 -5.58 -2.26
CA TRP A 227 26.88 -4.56 -1.31
C TRP A 227 26.81 -3.14 -1.92
N ARG A 228 27.22 -2.97 -3.17
CA ARG A 228 27.21 -1.67 -3.87
C ARG A 228 25.81 -1.08 -3.93
N LYS A 229 24.80 -1.86 -4.27
CA LYS A 229 23.40 -1.42 -4.32
C LYS A 229 22.87 -1.03 -2.95
N THR A 230 23.28 -1.77 -1.91
CA THR A 230 22.89 -1.44 -0.53
C THR A 230 23.43 -0.09 -0.11
N VAL A 231 24.69 0.18 -0.39
CA VAL A 231 25.35 1.45 -0.05
C VAL A 231 24.67 2.62 -0.75
N ILE A 232 24.34 2.49 -2.03
CA ILE A 232 23.62 3.52 -2.80
C ILE A 232 22.25 3.82 -2.16
N LEU A 233 21.51 2.79 -1.75
CA LEU A 233 20.21 2.98 -1.11
C LEU A 233 20.31 3.68 0.26
N VAL A 234 21.27 3.28 1.05
CA VAL A 234 21.50 3.91 2.36
C VAL A 234 21.90 5.38 2.17
N ILE A 235 22.80 5.67 1.23
CA ILE A 235 23.19 7.04 0.90
C ILE A 235 22.00 7.88 0.46
N LEU A 236 21.11 7.34 -0.41
CA LEU A 236 19.89 8.02 -0.83
C LEU A 236 18.98 8.36 0.35
N VAL A 237 18.72 7.41 1.24
CA VAL A 237 17.88 7.66 2.44
C VAL A 237 18.53 8.67 3.37
N LEU A 238 19.84 8.60 3.59
CA LEU A 238 20.57 9.56 4.43
C LEU A 238 20.57 10.96 3.82
N LEU A 239 20.70 11.07 2.52
CA LEU A 239 20.63 12.33 1.79
C LEU A 239 19.25 12.98 1.96
N GLU A 240 18.17 12.21 1.77
CA GLU A 240 16.80 12.68 1.97
C GLU A 240 16.53 13.11 3.42
N ILE A 241 17.01 12.33 4.40
CA ILE A 241 16.93 12.70 5.82
C ILE A 241 17.71 14.01 6.06
N GLY A 242 18.91 14.13 5.51
CA GLY A 242 19.73 15.34 5.63
C GLY A 242 19.04 16.58 5.05
N ILE A 243 18.43 16.45 3.87
CA ILE A 243 17.64 17.52 3.24
C ILE A 243 16.42 17.85 4.13
N CYS A 244 15.72 16.86 4.64
CA CYS A 244 14.57 17.04 5.53
C CYS A 244 14.95 17.80 6.81
N ILE A 245 16.08 17.48 7.44
CA ILE A 245 16.57 18.14 8.66
C ILE A 245 17.01 19.58 8.34
N ARG A 246 17.74 19.80 7.27
CA ARG A 246 18.21 21.13 6.86
C ARG A 246 17.06 22.09 6.57
N TRP A 247 15.98 21.60 5.95
CA TRP A 247 14.82 22.42 5.60
C TRP A 247 13.79 22.53 6.73
N ARG A 248 13.92 21.73 7.78
CA ARG A 248 13.10 21.86 9.00
C ARG A 248 13.39 23.15 9.78
N GLY A 249 14.61 23.70 9.63
CA GLY A 249 15.01 24.96 10.23
C GLY A 249 14.58 26.22 9.45
N TRP A 250 14.01 26.06 8.26
CA TRP A 250 13.47 27.16 7.47
C TRP A 250 12.00 27.36 7.88
N PRO A 251 11.60 28.59 8.33
CA PRO A 251 10.23 28.80 8.73
C PRO A 251 9.32 28.49 7.54
N ALA A 252 8.42 27.53 7.72
CA ALA A 252 7.28 27.35 6.84
C ALA A 252 6.41 28.59 7.07
N VAL A 253 6.46 29.54 6.11
CA VAL A 253 5.71 30.80 6.08
C VAL A 253 4.21 30.51 6.12
#